data_419c16b87e24853d441e6eb67b9731fa
#
_entry.id   419c16b87e24853d441e6eb67b9731fa
#
_cell.length_a   1.000
_cell.length_b   1.000
_cell.length_c   1.000
_cell.angle_alpha   90.00
_cell.angle_beta   90.00
_cell.angle_gamma   90.00
#
_symmetry.space_group_name_H-M   'P 1'
#
loop_
_entity.id
_entity.type
_entity.pdbx_description
1 polymer ?
#
loop_
_entity_poly.entity_id
_entity_poly.type
_entity_poly.pdbx_seq_one_letter_code
_entity_poly.pdbx_strand_id
1 'polypeptide(L)'
;GYGIKLSDIKIADDLVTMTGRFDALPPYYSHPKKDTALMQRTAIGRIQFKGIPDGSFTLIADGIEIHTGDSKEWAEGAFIDGGPDVDQVERLRSLIVEKNELYFHRSRPQNQAYLWGFRRHEQGNNYQEVARFEPLIRQKEQAIFELGKTVTRKFQLLPTVEWKKIKPSEDAKKPEPVAKAKPYKPQPLPGFDLGDGLEINLFAQNPLLAKPIQMNFDARGRLWVASSEAYPQILPGEMAADKVLVLED
;
A
#
# COMPACT_ATOMS: atom_id res chain seq x y z
N GLY A 1 25.20 -11.30 1.07
CA GLY A 1 25.14 -9.98 0.47
C GLY A 1 24.08 -9.93 -0.60
N TYR A 2 23.44 -8.82 -0.74
CA TYR A 2 22.51 -8.58 -1.87
C TYR A 2 23.38 -8.22 -3.07
N GLY A 3 23.41 -9.09 -4.06
CA GLY A 3 24.14 -8.89 -5.31
C GLY A 3 23.18 -8.81 -6.50
N ILE A 4 23.62 -8.13 -7.55
CA ILE A 4 22.98 -8.19 -8.86
C ILE A 4 23.91 -8.97 -9.79
N LYS A 5 23.38 -9.96 -10.48
CA LYS A 5 24.09 -10.65 -11.56
C LYS A 5 23.75 -9.93 -12.86
N LEU A 6 24.77 -9.36 -13.48
CA LEU A 6 24.66 -8.64 -14.76
C LEU A 6 25.11 -9.53 -15.91
N SER A 7 24.40 -9.44 -17.02
CA SER A 7 24.75 -10.07 -18.31
C SER A 7 24.40 -9.13 -19.47
N ASP A 8 24.81 -9.52 -20.68
CA ASP A 8 24.49 -8.84 -21.94
C ASP A 8 24.79 -7.34 -21.92
N ILE A 9 25.92 -6.96 -21.29
CA ILE A 9 26.33 -5.56 -21.19
C ILE A 9 26.76 -5.08 -22.56
N LYS A 10 26.12 -4.01 -23.06
CA LYS A 10 26.46 -3.33 -24.31
C LYS A 10 26.61 -1.85 -24.02
N ILE A 11 27.67 -1.27 -24.55
CA ILE A 11 27.99 0.13 -24.44
C ILE A 11 28.03 0.69 -25.87
N ALA A 12 27.21 1.66 -26.15
CA ALA A 12 27.16 2.33 -27.46
C ALA A 12 26.97 3.82 -27.21
N ASP A 13 27.95 4.61 -27.59
CA ASP A 13 28.02 6.05 -27.35
C ASP A 13 27.69 6.39 -25.88
N ASP A 14 26.56 7.07 -25.64
CA ASP A 14 26.10 7.48 -24.30
C ASP A 14 25.04 6.54 -23.71
N LEU A 15 24.82 5.36 -24.30
CA LEU A 15 23.83 4.39 -23.87
C LEU A 15 24.53 3.10 -23.34
N VAL A 16 24.22 2.76 -22.10
CA VAL A 16 24.58 1.44 -21.54
C VAL A 16 23.34 0.60 -21.39
N THR A 17 23.32 -0.58 -21.99
CA THR A 17 22.26 -1.56 -21.80
C THR A 17 22.80 -2.83 -21.14
N MET A 18 22.03 -3.42 -20.26
CA MET A 18 22.39 -4.65 -19.56
C MET A 18 21.15 -5.40 -19.08
N THR A 19 21.33 -6.71 -18.89
CA THR A 19 20.35 -7.55 -18.22
C THR A 19 20.82 -7.81 -16.81
N GLY A 20 19.96 -7.75 -15.83
CA GLY A 20 20.32 -7.97 -14.45
C GLY A 20 19.25 -8.70 -13.66
N ARG A 21 19.68 -9.49 -12.69
CA ARG A 21 18.81 -10.15 -11.73
C ARG A 21 19.43 -10.05 -10.35
N PHE A 22 18.66 -9.60 -9.39
CA PHE A 22 19.06 -9.60 -8.00
C PHE A 22 19.05 -11.03 -7.42
N ASP A 23 19.98 -11.33 -6.54
CA ASP A 23 20.01 -12.61 -5.83
C ASP A 23 18.84 -12.76 -4.84
N ALA A 24 18.33 -11.64 -4.31
CA ALA A 24 17.15 -11.55 -3.48
C ALA A 24 16.44 -10.22 -3.72
N LEU A 25 15.15 -10.14 -3.42
CA LEU A 25 14.43 -8.88 -3.45
C LEU A 25 15.02 -7.87 -2.44
N PRO A 26 15.02 -6.57 -2.74
CA PRO A 26 15.49 -5.56 -1.82
C PRO A 26 14.64 -5.57 -0.54
N PRO A 27 15.22 -5.26 0.63
CA PRO A 27 14.45 -5.15 1.85
C PRO A 27 13.47 -3.98 1.75
N TYR A 28 12.30 -4.15 2.37
CA TYR A 28 11.33 -3.09 2.49
C TYR A 28 11.77 -2.05 3.54
N TYR A 29 11.77 -0.79 3.16
CA TYR A 29 12.02 0.32 4.07
C TYR A 29 10.78 1.21 4.16
N SER A 30 10.11 1.21 5.30
CA SER A 30 8.92 2.06 5.57
C SER A 30 9.28 3.50 5.93
N HIS A 31 10.47 3.97 5.56
CA HIS A 31 10.93 5.28 6.01
C HIS A 31 10.47 6.41 5.10
N PRO A 32 10.05 7.54 5.70
CA PRO A 32 9.85 8.74 4.92
C PRO A 32 11.17 9.08 4.22
N LYS A 33 11.11 9.48 2.96
CA LYS A 33 12.20 9.78 2.01
C LYS A 33 13.31 10.75 2.53
N LYS A 34 13.38 11.03 3.83
CA LYS A 34 14.24 12.05 4.44
C LYS A 34 15.30 11.50 5.41
N ASP A 35 15.32 10.24 5.76
CA ASP A 35 16.37 9.71 6.65
C ASP A 35 17.55 9.16 5.84
N THR A 36 18.28 10.10 5.22
CA THR A 36 19.48 9.83 4.42
C THR A 36 20.57 9.13 5.23
N ALA A 37 20.64 9.33 6.55
CA ALA A 37 21.66 8.71 7.39
C ALA A 37 21.45 7.20 7.56
N LEU A 38 20.21 6.76 7.72
CA LEU A 38 19.89 5.34 7.79
C LEU A 38 20.06 4.65 6.42
N MET A 39 19.64 5.32 5.35
CA MET A 39 19.80 4.86 3.97
C MET A 39 21.28 4.71 3.59
N GLN A 40 22.13 5.63 4.00
CA GLN A 40 23.58 5.55 3.78
C GLN A 40 24.25 4.40 4.56
N ARG A 41 23.73 4.07 5.74
CA ARG A 41 24.28 2.97 6.59
C ARG A 41 23.89 1.58 6.10
N THR A 42 22.78 1.45 5.40
CA THR A 42 22.26 0.15 4.94
C THR A 42 22.79 -0.27 3.58
N ALA A 43 23.57 0.55 2.88
CA ALA A 43 24.37 0.26 1.67
C ALA A 43 23.77 -0.76 0.66
N ILE A 44 22.49 -1.00 0.72
CA ILE A 44 21.78 -1.97 -0.10
C ILE A 44 21.22 -1.20 -1.30
N GLY A 45 21.61 -1.64 -2.49
CA GLY A 45 21.11 -1.03 -3.72
C GLY A 45 21.93 0.15 -4.24
N ARG A 46 23.23 0.21 -3.98
CA ARG A 46 24.10 1.14 -4.71
C ARG A 46 24.51 0.55 -6.04
N ILE A 47 24.33 1.33 -7.09
CA ILE A 47 24.83 1.02 -8.43
C ILE A 47 25.87 2.05 -8.81
N GLN A 48 27.01 1.58 -9.30
CA GLN A 48 28.12 2.42 -9.69
C GLN A 48 28.40 2.28 -11.19
N PHE A 49 28.52 3.40 -11.87
CA PHE A 49 28.97 3.48 -13.25
C PHE A 49 30.20 4.36 -13.32
N LYS A 50 31.33 3.80 -13.80
CA LYS A 50 32.59 4.52 -13.96
C LYS A 50 32.88 4.74 -15.44
N GLY A 51 33.49 5.90 -15.74
CA GLY A 51 33.89 6.22 -17.09
C GLY A 51 32.79 6.66 -18.02
N ILE A 52 31.63 7.06 -17.46
CA ILE A 52 30.59 7.75 -18.24
C ILE A 52 30.98 9.20 -18.48
N PRO A 53 30.58 9.82 -19.62
CA PRO A 53 30.87 11.23 -19.91
C PRO A 53 30.29 12.17 -18.84
N ASP A 54 30.79 13.43 -18.81
CA ASP A 54 30.18 14.43 -17.94
C ASP A 54 28.74 14.74 -18.37
N GLY A 55 27.83 14.74 -17.40
CA GLY A 55 26.43 15.01 -17.68
C GLY A 55 25.48 14.39 -16.66
N SER A 56 24.21 14.53 -16.92
CA SER A 56 23.14 13.90 -16.15
C SER A 56 22.61 12.67 -16.88
N PHE A 57 22.55 11.56 -16.17
CA PHE A 57 22.10 10.26 -16.69
C PHE A 57 20.95 9.70 -15.86
N THR A 58 20.04 9.02 -16.54
CA THR A 58 18.91 8.33 -15.93
C THR A 58 19.06 6.82 -16.12
N LEU A 59 18.99 6.09 -15.02
CA LEU A 59 18.87 4.64 -15.04
C LEU A 59 17.40 4.25 -15.08
N ILE A 60 17.05 3.38 -16.01
CA ILE A 60 15.72 2.79 -16.13
C ILE A 60 15.80 1.28 -16.08
N ALA A 61 14.74 0.63 -15.60
CA ALA A 61 14.56 -0.82 -15.68
C ALA A 61 13.19 -1.13 -16.25
N ASP A 62 13.14 -1.97 -17.27
CA ASP A 62 11.91 -2.36 -17.98
C ASP A 62 11.04 -1.15 -18.39
N GLY A 63 11.68 -0.02 -18.75
CA GLY A 63 11.00 1.24 -19.12
C GLY A 63 10.54 2.11 -17.95
N ILE A 64 10.87 1.76 -16.71
CA ILE A 64 10.54 2.52 -15.51
C ILE A 64 11.79 3.23 -15.01
N GLU A 65 11.67 4.54 -14.76
CA GLU A 65 12.76 5.34 -14.17
C GLU A 65 13.07 4.85 -12.75
N ILE A 66 14.36 4.59 -12.49
CA ILE A 66 14.86 4.17 -11.20
C ILE A 66 15.50 5.35 -10.47
N HIS A 67 16.46 5.99 -11.13
CA HIS A 67 17.24 7.09 -10.55
C HIS A 67 17.81 7.99 -11.62
N THR A 68 17.89 9.28 -11.32
CA THR A 68 18.56 10.28 -12.15
C THR A 68 19.62 10.98 -11.32
N GLY A 69 20.86 10.97 -11.80
CA GLY A 69 22.01 11.59 -11.14
C GLY A 69 23.04 12.12 -12.13
N ASP A 70 23.99 12.89 -11.64
CA ASP A 70 25.14 13.33 -12.45
C ASP A 70 26.24 12.25 -12.54
N SER A 71 27.22 12.46 -13.44
CA SER A 71 28.32 11.53 -13.66
C SER A 71 29.16 11.26 -12.39
N LYS A 72 29.26 12.26 -11.50
CA LYS A 72 29.99 12.12 -10.24
C LYS A 72 29.23 11.24 -9.26
N GLU A 73 27.95 11.45 -9.09
CA GLU A 73 27.08 10.60 -8.25
C GLU A 73 27.11 9.14 -8.72
N TRP A 74 27.00 8.91 -10.03
CA TRP A 74 27.11 7.58 -10.60
C TRP A 74 28.49 6.94 -10.37
N ALA A 75 29.57 7.73 -10.45
CA ALA A 75 30.94 7.24 -10.20
C ALA A 75 31.19 6.93 -8.72
N GLU A 76 30.54 7.63 -7.79
CA GLU A 76 30.61 7.39 -6.34
C GLU A 76 29.66 6.25 -5.90
N GLY A 77 28.65 5.96 -6.69
CA GLY A 77 27.63 4.95 -6.46
C GLY A 77 26.29 5.54 -6.00
N ALA A 78 25.38 5.68 -6.96
CA ALA A 78 24.03 6.15 -6.72
C ALA A 78 23.22 5.17 -5.88
N PHE A 79 22.45 5.69 -4.95
CA PHE A 79 21.52 4.90 -4.14
C PHE A 79 20.20 4.72 -4.90
N ILE A 80 19.73 3.48 -4.97
CA ILE A 80 18.52 3.11 -5.68
C ILE A 80 17.38 2.89 -4.67
N ASP A 81 16.41 3.78 -4.67
CA ASP A 81 15.24 3.79 -3.78
C ASP A 81 13.89 3.63 -4.52
N GLY A 82 13.94 3.36 -5.81
CA GLY A 82 12.78 3.22 -6.68
C GLY A 82 12.93 2.12 -7.73
N GLY A 83 11.92 2.02 -8.57
CA GLY A 83 11.88 1.11 -9.70
C GLY A 83 11.16 -0.22 -9.44
N PRO A 84 11.09 -1.09 -10.47
CA PRO A 84 10.17 -2.23 -10.48
C PRO A 84 10.42 -3.27 -9.38
N ASP A 85 11.65 -3.40 -8.86
CA ASP A 85 11.93 -4.34 -7.77
C ASP A 85 11.51 -3.77 -6.41
N VAL A 86 11.61 -2.45 -6.22
CA VAL A 86 11.09 -1.76 -5.03
C VAL A 86 9.55 -1.79 -5.03
N ASP A 87 8.93 -1.54 -6.17
CA ASP A 87 7.47 -1.65 -6.36
C ASP A 87 6.98 -3.09 -6.12
N GLN A 88 7.75 -4.09 -6.53
CA GLN A 88 7.46 -5.49 -6.28
C GLN A 88 7.46 -5.80 -4.78
N VAL A 89 8.42 -5.27 -4.03
CA VAL A 89 8.50 -5.44 -2.56
C VAL A 89 7.34 -4.76 -1.86
N GLU A 90 6.94 -3.55 -2.30
CA GLU A 90 5.78 -2.87 -1.73
C GLU A 90 4.47 -3.64 -1.97
N ARG A 91 4.28 -4.18 -3.17
CA ARG A 91 3.15 -5.05 -3.48
C ARG A 91 3.18 -6.34 -2.64
N LEU A 92 4.36 -6.94 -2.46
CA LEU A 92 4.56 -8.11 -1.63
C LEU A 92 4.18 -7.82 -0.17
N ARG A 93 4.61 -6.67 0.36
CA ARG A 93 4.24 -6.21 1.70
C ARG A 93 2.73 -6.06 1.83
N SER A 94 2.08 -5.44 0.86
CA SER A 94 0.63 -5.25 0.86
C SER A 94 -0.12 -6.59 0.89
N LEU A 95 0.30 -7.55 0.08
CA LEU A 95 -0.28 -8.91 0.10
C LEU A 95 -0.09 -9.63 1.43
N ILE A 96 1.07 -9.44 2.08
CA ILE A 96 1.32 -10.01 3.41
C ILE A 96 0.39 -9.39 4.46
N VAL A 97 0.20 -8.08 4.42
CA VAL A 97 -0.73 -7.38 5.33
C VAL A 97 -2.16 -7.90 5.11
N GLU A 98 -2.64 -7.92 3.87
CA GLU A 98 -3.97 -8.45 3.52
C GLU A 98 -4.16 -9.91 3.98
N LYS A 99 -3.14 -10.75 3.81
CA LYS A 99 -3.18 -12.13 4.33
C LYS A 99 -3.29 -12.16 5.85
N ASN A 100 -2.52 -11.32 6.54
CA ASN A 100 -2.53 -11.27 7.99
C ASN A 100 -3.88 -10.75 8.54
N GLU A 101 -4.53 -9.84 7.84
CA GLU A 101 -5.88 -9.38 8.16
C GLU A 101 -6.91 -10.51 8.03
N LEU A 102 -6.87 -11.28 6.93
CA LEU A 102 -7.72 -12.47 6.79
C LEU A 102 -7.48 -13.47 7.92
N TYR A 103 -6.22 -13.68 8.30
CA TYR A 103 -5.86 -14.58 9.39
C TYR A 103 -6.35 -14.06 10.74
N PHE A 104 -6.25 -12.76 10.97
CA PHE A 104 -6.75 -12.08 12.14
C PHE A 104 -8.28 -12.26 12.26
N HIS A 105 -9.03 -11.98 11.19
CA HIS A 105 -10.48 -12.12 11.19
C HIS A 105 -10.94 -13.57 11.30
N ARG A 106 -10.18 -14.53 10.80
CA ARG A 106 -10.44 -15.96 11.01
C ARG A 106 -10.32 -16.38 12.46
N SER A 107 -9.32 -15.84 13.17
CA SER A 107 -8.90 -16.33 14.49
C SER A 107 -9.45 -15.53 15.65
N ARG A 108 -9.84 -14.29 15.39
CA ARG A 108 -10.28 -13.33 16.38
C ARG A 108 -11.60 -12.74 16.02
N PRO A 109 -12.45 -12.33 16.54
CA PRO A 109 -13.13 -12.19 17.79
C PRO A 109 -14.02 -13.41 18.11
N GLN A 110 -13.73 -14.50 17.52
CA GLN A 110 -14.54 -15.68 17.57
C GLN A 110 -14.21 -16.45 18.83
N ASN A 111 -14.86 -16.08 19.91
CA ASN A 111 -14.76 -16.85 21.13
C ASN A 111 -15.70 -18.06 21.11
N GLN A 112 -15.48 -19.00 22.04
CA GLN A 112 -16.25 -20.22 22.08
C GLN A 112 -17.76 -19.99 22.27
N ALA A 113 -18.16 -18.90 22.95
CA ALA A 113 -19.57 -18.61 23.18
C ALA A 113 -20.30 -18.26 21.86
N TYR A 114 -19.64 -17.60 20.92
CA TYR A 114 -20.20 -17.27 19.60
C TYR A 114 -20.03 -18.39 18.58
N LEU A 115 -18.96 -19.18 18.66
CA LEU A 115 -18.72 -20.27 17.72
C LEU A 115 -19.55 -21.51 18.06
N TRP A 116 -19.51 -21.92 19.32
CA TRP A 116 -20.01 -23.21 19.75
C TRP A 116 -21.02 -23.14 20.91
N GLY A 117 -21.06 -22.01 21.63
CA GLY A 117 -21.83 -21.84 22.85
C GLY A 117 -23.26 -21.31 22.63
N PHE A 118 -23.85 -20.85 23.72
CA PHE A 118 -25.24 -20.41 23.78
C PHE A 118 -25.54 -19.11 22.97
N ARG A 119 -24.53 -18.31 22.69
CA ARG A 119 -24.66 -17.08 21.89
C ARG A 119 -24.44 -17.26 20.38
N ARG A 120 -24.28 -18.48 19.92
CA ARG A 120 -24.04 -18.81 18.51
C ARG A 120 -25.08 -18.21 17.56
N HIS A 121 -26.33 -18.14 18.01
CA HIS A 121 -27.44 -17.60 17.23
C HIS A 121 -27.41 -16.07 17.09
N GLU A 122 -26.69 -15.36 17.93
CA GLU A 122 -26.61 -13.90 17.89
C GLU A 122 -25.72 -13.38 16.78
N GLN A 123 -24.75 -14.16 16.34
CA GLN A 123 -23.78 -13.77 15.31
C GLN A 123 -23.76 -14.72 14.09
N GLY A 124 -24.88 -15.27 13.72
CA GLY A 124 -25.09 -15.90 12.42
C GLY A 124 -24.26 -17.14 12.09
N ASN A 125 -24.08 -18.07 13.04
CA ASN A 125 -23.35 -19.33 12.79
C ASN A 125 -21.90 -19.14 12.27
N ASN A 126 -21.15 -18.21 12.84
CA ASN A 126 -19.79 -17.85 12.46
C ASN A 126 -18.82 -19.02 12.30
N TYR A 127 -19.02 -20.11 13.02
CA TYR A 127 -18.19 -21.31 12.91
C TYR A 127 -18.16 -21.90 11.48
N GLN A 128 -19.24 -21.74 10.72
CA GLN A 128 -19.30 -22.17 9.31
C GLN A 128 -18.52 -21.22 8.40
N GLU A 129 -18.41 -19.95 8.79
CA GLU A 129 -17.70 -18.92 8.04
C GLU A 129 -16.19 -19.00 8.24
N VAL A 130 -15.73 -19.48 9.42
CA VAL A 130 -14.30 -19.63 9.71
C VAL A 130 -13.56 -20.41 8.64
N ALA A 131 -14.14 -21.51 8.18
CA ALA A 131 -13.56 -22.35 7.13
C ALA A 131 -13.45 -21.63 5.78
N ARG A 132 -14.30 -20.61 5.53
CA ARG A 132 -14.32 -19.85 4.27
C ARG A 132 -13.14 -18.88 4.13
N PHE A 133 -12.47 -18.52 5.24
CA PHE A 133 -11.24 -17.74 5.18
C PHE A 133 -10.03 -18.52 4.65
N GLU A 134 -10.01 -19.84 4.85
CA GLU A 134 -8.87 -20.68 4.49
C GLU A 134 -8.51 -20.62 2.99
N PRO A 135 -9.43 -20.77 2.04
CA PRO A 135 -9.10 -20.64 0.61
C PRO A 135 -8.60 -19.23 0.25
N LEU A 136 -9.10 -18.18 0.90
CA LEU A 136 -8.64 -16.80 0.66
C LEU A 136 -7.20 -16.61 1.17
N ILE A 137 -6.89 -17.14 2.36
CA ILE A 137 -5.53 -17.11 2.92
C ILE A 137 -4.56 -17.85 1.99
N ARG A 138 -4.91 -19.07 1.55
CA ARG A 138 -4.08 -19.87 0.63
C ARG A 138 -3.86 -19.16 -0.71
N GLN A 139 -4.87 -18.49 -1.25
CA GLN A 139 -4.73 -17.70 -2.47
C GLN A 139 -3.71 -16.57 -2.28
N LYS A 140 -3.75 -15.86 -1.14
CA LYS A 140 -2.76 -14.82 -0.82
C LYS A 140 -1.36 -15.42 -0.63
N GLU A 141 -1.24 -16.55 0.04
CA GLU A 141 0.05 -17.24 0.22
C GLU A 141 0.68 -17.64 -1.11
N GLN A 142 -0.11 -18.16 -2.04
CA GLN A 142 0.37 -18.48 -3.38
C GLN A 142 0.83 -17.21 -4.11
N ALA A 143 0.06 -16.14 -4.06
CA ALA A 143 0.44 -14.86 -4.67
C ALA A 143 1.73 -14.28 -4.06
N ILE A 144 1.88 -14.37 -2.73
CA ILE A 144 3.10 -13.97 -2.00
C ILE A 144 4.29 -14.80 -2.47
N PHE A 145 4.14 -16.12 -2.58
CA PHE A 145 5.20 -17.01 -3.04
C PHE A 145 5.65 -16.68 -4.47
N GLU A 146 4.71 -16.44 -5.39
CA GLU A 146 5.05 -16.08 -6.77
C GLU A 146 5.69 -14.69 -6.86
N LEU A 147 5.12 -13.71 -6.17
CA LEU A 147 5.66 -12.34 -6.16
C LEU A 147 6.99 -12.21 -5.41
N GLY A 148 7.31 -13.16 -4.52
CA GLY A 148 8.58 -13.22 -3.80
C GLY A 148 9.79 -13.64 -4.67
N LYS A 149 9.56 -14.10 -5.89
CA LYS A 149 10.63 -14.50 -6.81
C LYS A 149 11.30 -13.28 -7.44
N THR A 150 12.63 -13.32 -7.52
CA THR A 150 13.39 -12.29 -8.24
C THR A 150 13.17 -12.39 -9.74
N VAL A 151 13.13 -11.24 -10.42
CA VAL A 151 12.89 -11.14 -11.86
C VAL A 151 14.13 -10.64 -12.56
N THR A 152 14.39 -11.15 -13.75
CA THR A 152 15.44 -10.63 -14.65
C THR A 152 14.93 -9.37 -15.32
N ARG A 153 15.67 -8.25 -15.20
CA ARG A 153 15.31 -6.93 -15.70
C ARG A 153 16.22 -6.50 -16.83
N LYS A 154 15.69 -5.69 -17.72
CA LYS A 154 16.49 -4.98 -18.73
C LYS A 154 16.77 -3.56 -18.21
N PHE A 155 18.04 -3.30 -17.92
CA PHE A 155 18.48 -1.98 -17.47
C PHE A 155 19.06 -1.18 -18.61
N GLN A 156 18.84 0.14 -18.59
CA GLN A 156 19.41 1.09 -19.51
C GLN A 156 19.83 2.34 -18.74
N LEU A 157 21.09 2.76 -18.94
CA LEU A 157 21.57 4.06 -18.49
C LEU A 157 21.73 4.95 -19.72
N LEU A 158 21.07 6.09 -19.75
CA LEU A 158 21.07 7.02 -20.88
C LEU A 158 21.07 8.48 -20.40
N PRO A 159 21.49 9.43 -21.26
CA PRO A 159 21.40 10.85 -20.94
C PRO A 159 19.98 11.23 -20.56
N THR A 160 19.83 11.99 -19.48
CA THR A 160 18.51 12.40 -18.96
C THR A 160 17.68 13.18 -19.99
N VAL A 161 18.34 13.91 -20.89
CA VAL A 161 17.69 14.64 -22.00
C VAL A 161 17.00 13.66 -22.95
N GLU A 162 17.65 12.55 -23.28
CA GLU A 162 17.08 11.53 -24.15
C GLU A 162 15.92 10.79 -23.47
N TRP A 163 16.05 10.48 -22.18
CA TRP A 163 14.95 9.89 -21.39
C TRP A 163 13.71 10.77 -21.39
N LYS A 164 13.85 12.06 -21.18
CA LYS A 164 12.72 13.01 -21.20
C LYS A 164 11.95 13.05 -22.52
N LYS A 165 12.60 12.70 -23.65
CA LYS A 165 11.95 12.62 -24.97
C LYS A 165 11.10 11.36 -25.14
N ILE A 166 11.49 10.24 -24.49
CA ILE A 166 10.87 8.93 -24.68
C ILE A 166 10.01 8.48 -23.48
N LYS A 167 10.12 9.18 -22.35
CA LYS A 167 9.35 8.87 -21.13
C LYS A 167 7.84 8.86 -21.45
N PRO A 168 7.08 7.81 -21.09
CA PRO A 168 5.63 7.80 -21.21
C PRO A 168 5.02 8.98 -20.44
N SER A 169 3.99 9.61 -20.98
CA SER A 169 3.29 10.70 -20.30
C SER A 169 2.71 10.21 -18.97
N GLU A 170 2.84 11.01 -17.92
CA GLU A 170 2.33 10.67 -16.58
C GLU A 170 0.79 10.50 -16.54
N ASP A 171 0.09 10.98 -17.56
CA ASP A 171 -1.36 10.84 -17.72
C ASP A 171 -1.84 9.40 -17.94
N ALA A 172 -0.95 8.48 -18.29
CA ALA A 172 -1.28 7.07 -18.51
C ALA A 172 -1.49 6.24 -17.20
N LYS A 173 -1.25 6.83 -16.03
CA LYS A 173 -1.34 6.16 -14.72
C LYS A 173 -2.39 6.71 -13.77
N LYS A 174 -3.43 7.39 -14.27
CA LYS A 174 -4.57 7.69 -13.38
C LYS A 174 -5.24 6.37 -13.01
N PRO A 175 -5.33 6.03 -11.71
CA PRO A 175 -6.11 4.88 -11.29
C PRO A 175 -7.55 5.08 -11.77
N GLU A 176 -8.17 4.02 -12.28
CA GLU A 176 -9.60 4.06 -12.60
C GLU A 176 -10.37 4.57 -11.37
N PRO A 177 -11.33 5.47 -11.58
CA PRO A 177 -12.11 5.98 -10.47
C PRO A 177 -12.81 4.82 -9.79
N VAL A 178 -12.55 4.65 -8.50
CA VAL A 178 -13.26 3.71 -7.63
C VAL A 178 -14.75 3.89 -7.89
N ALA A 179 -15.45 2.80 -8.20
CA ALA A 179 -16.87 2.81 -8.50
C ALA A 179 -17.62 3.69 -7.50
N LYS A 180 -18.30 4.72 -8.01
CA LYS A 180 -19.06 5.66 -7.17
C LYS A 180 -20.04 4.86 -6.32
N ALA A 181 -19.91 4.98 -5.01
CA ALA A 181 -20.89 4.43 -4.07
C ALA A 181 -22.30 4.83 -4.50
N LYS A 182 -23.26 3.91 -4.41
CA LYS A 182 -24.67 4.20 -4.73
C LYS A 182 -25.11 5.44 -3.93
N PRO A 183 -25.81 6.38 -4.53
CA PRO A 183 -26.25 7.59 -3.83
C PRO A 183 -27.06 7.20 -2.60
N TYR A 184 -26.60 7.63 -1.44
CA TYR A 184 -27.31 7.46 -0.18
C TYR A 184 -28.57 8.30 -0.19
N LYS A 185 -29.71 7.69 0.16
CA LYS A 185 -30.95 8.42 0.42
C LYS A 185 -31.00 8.78 1.90
N PRO A 186 -30.97 10.08 2.25
CA PRO A 186 -31.10 10.50 3.65
C PRO A 186 -32.36 9.92 4.25
N GLN A 187 -32.27 9.36 5.46
CA GLN A 187 -33.44 8.96 6.21
C GLN A 187 -34.03 10.21 6.93
N PRO A 188 -35.35 10.31 7.07
CA PRO A 188 -35.95 11.40 7.84
C PRO A 188 -35.43 11.31 9.28
N LEU A 189 -35.18 12.48 9.89
CA LEU A 189 -34.80 12.54 11.29
C LEU A 189 -35.94 11.99 12.15
N PRO A 190 -35.64 11.17 13.18
CA PRO A 190 -36.66 10.80 14.17
C PRO A 190 -37.18 12.06 14.89
N GLY A 191 -38.44 12.08 15.26
CA GLY A 191 -39.00 13.12 16.11
C GLY A 191 -38.38 13.02 17.52
N PHE A 192 -38.05 14.17 18.09
CA PHE A 192 -37.56 14.29 19.46
C PHE A 192 -38.43 15.25 20.23
N ASP A 193 -38.83 14.89 21.46
CA ASP A 193 -39.45 15.82 22.41
C ASP A 193 -38.34 16.55 23.16
N LEU A 194 -38.23 17.86 22.92
CA LEU A 194 -37.18 18.69 23.52
C LEU A 194 -37.77 19.54 24.62
N GLY A 195 -37.02 19.77 25.67
CA GLY A 195 -37.34 20.76 26.69
C GLY A 195 -37.21 22.20 26.14
N ASP A 196 -37.82 23.14 26.82
CA ASP A 196 -37.78 24.57 26.45
C ASP A 196 -36.34 25.08 26.37
N GLY A 197 -36.03 25.78 25.28
CA GLY A 197 -34.71 26.36 25.05
C GLY A 197 -33.63 25.38 24.51
N LEU A 198 -34.00 24.14 24.17
CA LEU A 198 -33.10 23.17 23.52
C LEU A 198 -33.41 23.07 22.03
N GLU A 199 -32.38 22.94 21.25
CA GLU A 199 -32.42 22.67 19.81
C GLU A 199 -31.65 21.42 19.50
N ILE A 200 -32.06 20.61 18.52
CA ILE A 200 -31.35 19.45 18.03
C ILE A 200 -31.08 19.59 16.55
N ASN A 201 -29.79 19.44 16.20
CA ASN A 201 -29.34 19.49 14.82
C ASN A 201 -28.66 18.16 14.45
N LEU A 202 -28.86 17.72 13.20
CA LEU A 202 -28.15 16.60 12.67
C LEU A 202 -26.71 17.00 12.34
N PHE A 203 -25.73 16.49 13.08
CA PHE A 203 -24.33 16.79 12.87
C PHE A 203 -23.71 15.94 11.77
N ALA A 204 -23.96 14.64 11.75
CA ALA A 204 -23.44 13.72 10.72
C ALA A 204 -24.30 12.48 10.57
N GLN A 205 -24.36 11.93 9.36
CA GLN A 205 -25.04 10.68 9.06
C GLN A 205 -24.33 9.93 7.94
N ASN A 206 -24.77 8.71 7.67
CA ASN A 206 -24.31 7.91 6.54
C ASN A 206 -24.52 8.68 5.20
N PRO A 207 -23.57 8.67 4.24
CA PRO A 207 -22.37 7.83 4.20
C PRO A 207 -21.13 8.41 4.91
N LEU A 208 -21.19 9.63 5.42
CA LEU A 208 -20.06 10.26 6.10
C LEU A 208 -19.71 9.50 7.39
N LEU A 209 -20.73 9.13 8.16
CA LEU A 209 -20.60 8.45 9.43
C LEU A 209 -21.45 7.18 9.45
N ALA A 210 -20.83 6.01 9.47
CA ALA A 210 -21.50 4.71 9.58
C ALA A 210 -21.05 3.98 10.85
N LYS A 211 -22.01 3.35 11.57
CA LYS A 211 -21.79 2.56 12.77
C LYS A 211 -20.79 3.19 13.77
N PRO A 212 -21.08 4.39 14.32
CA PRO A 212 -20.23 5.00 15.35
C PRO A 212 -20.27 4.14 16.62
N ILE A 213 -19.10 3.81 17.16
CA ILE A 213 -18.96 3.00 18.38
C ILE A 213 -18.46 3.80 19.57
N GLN A 214 -17.76 4.90 19.32
CA GLN A 214 -17.25 5.80 20.33
C GLN A 214 -17.06 7.19 19.74
N MET A 215 -17.29 8.22 20.54
CA MET A 215 -17.05 9.60 20.14
C MET A 215 -16.58 10.45 21.32
N ASN A 216 -15.80 11.49 21.01
CA ASN A 216 -15.32 12.46 21.98
C ASN A 216 -14.96 13.78 21.28
N PHE A 217 -14.97 14.88 22.03
CA PHE A 217 -14.52 16.18 21.55
C PHE A 217 -13.07 16.44 21.96
N ASP A 218 -12.30 17.06 21.08
CA ASP A 218 -10.98 17.57 21.46
C ASP A 218 -11.07 19.01 21.99
N ALA A 219 -9.90 19.55 22.39
CA ALA A 219 -9.80 20.91 22.95
C ALA A 219 -10.15 22.03 21.94
N ARG A 220 -10.31 21.70 20.66
CA ARG A 220 -10.73 22.64 19.60
C ARG A 220 -12.22 22.53 19.25
N GLY A 221 -12.96 21.65 19.94
CA GLY A 221 -14.37 21.39 19.66
C GLY A 221 -14.60 20.44 18.48
N ARG A 222 -13.58 19.80 17.90
CA ARG A 222 -13.75 18.84 16.82
C ARG A 222 -14.25 17.52 17.38
N LEU A 223 -15.20 16.90 16.68
CA LEU A 223 -15.75 15.61 17.06
C LEU A 223 -14.90 14.46 16.48
N TRP A 224 -14.29 13.67 17.34
CA TRP A 224 -13.58 12.45 16.99
C TRP A 224 -14.51 11.26 17.14
N VAL A 225 -14.66 10.46 16.07
CA VAL A 225 -15.55 9.30 16.05
C VAL A 225 -14.79 8.07 15.60
N ALA A 226 -14.80 7.03 16.43
CA ALA A 226 -14.43 5.70 16.01
C ALA A 226 -15.63 5.04 15.33
N SER A 227 -15.49 4.68 14.07
CA SER A 227 -16.50 4.05 13.23
C SER A 227 -16.06 2.63 12.88
N SER A 228 -16.90 1.62 13.12
CA SER A 228 -16.59 0.23 12.82
C SER A 228 -17.68 -0.40 11.96
N GLU A 229 -17.50 -0.29 10.64
CA GLU A 229 -18.43 -0.89 9.69
C GLU A 229 -18.37 -2.43 9.72
N ALA A 230 -17.21 -2.98 10.09
CA ALA A 230 -17.00 -4.43 10.22
C ALA A 230 -17.59 -5.04 11.50
N TYR A 231 -18.00 -4.22 12.49
CA TYR A 231 -18.62 -4.76 13.72
C TYR A 231 -20.01 -5.36 13.43
N PRO A 232 -20.39 -6.51 14.02
CA PRO A 232 -19.65 -7.31 15.02
C PRO A 232 -18.60 -8.25 14.42
N GLN A 233 -18.57 -8.43 13.13
CA GLN A 233 -17.60 -9.27 12.41
C GLN A 233 -17.51 -8.89 10.95
N ILE A 234 -16.39 -9.25 10.33
CA ILE A 234 -16.19 -9.18 8.89
C ILE A 234 -16.50 -10.55 8.26
N LEU A 235 -17.19 -10.55 7.14
CA LEU A 235 -17.42 -11.75 6.36
C LEU A 235 -16.19 -12.11 5.51
N PRO A 236 -15.98 -13.41 5.21
CA PRO A 236 -14.88 -13.81 4.33
C PRO A 236 -14.92 -13.10 2.98
N GLY A 237 -13.83 -12.40 2.65
CA GLY A 237 -13.70 -11.61 1.41
C GLY A 237 -14.16 -10.16 1.53
N GLU A 238 -14.72 -9.72 2.64
CA GLU A 238 -14.96 -8.30 2.88
C GLU A 238 -13.70 -7.59 3.34
N MET A 239 -13.61 -6.31 3.02
CA MET A 239 -12.58 -5.41 3.51
C MET A 239 -13.07 -4.70 4.76
N ALA A 240 -12.24 -4.66 5.81
CA ALA A 240 -12.54 -3.87 6.98
C ALA A 240 -12.49 -2.37 6.62
N ALA A 241 -13.59 -1.67 6.84
CA ALA A 241 -13.72 -0.24 6.58
C ALA A 241 -13.73 0.59 7.87
N ASP A 242 -13.15 0.04 8.94
CA ASP A 242 -13.04 0.70 10.24
C ASP A 242 -12.14 1.93 10.14
N LYS A 243 -12.57 3.03 10.76
CA LYS A 243 -11.87 4.31 10.65
C LYS A 243 -12.09 5.18 11.87
N VAL A 244 -11.17 6.10 12.07
CA VAL A 244 -11.36 7.24 12.97
C VAL A 244 -11.61 8.46 12.11
N LEU A 245 -12.74 9.11 12.36
CA LEU A 245 -13.15 10.34 11.68
C LEU A 245 -12.95 11.54 12.60
N VAL A 246 -12.55 12.65 12.02
CA VAL A 246 -12.52 13.95 12.70
C VAL A 246 -13.49 14.86 11.93
N LEU A 247 -14.53 15.30 12.60
CA LEU A 247 -15.59 16.13 12.03
C LEU A 247 -15.46 17.54 12.60
N GLU A 248 -15.55 18.53 11.74
CA GLU A 248 -15.50 19.96 12.04
C GLU A 248 -16.76 20.61 11.47
N ASP A 249 -17.27 21.68 12.14
CA ASP A 249 -18.36 22.53 11.64
C ASP A 249 -17.89 23.41 10.47
#